data_404517014e5d1666c46577e6a614bf52
#
_entry.id   404517014e5d1666c46577e6a614bf52
#
_cell.length_a   1.000
_cell.length_b   1.000
_cell.length_c   1.000
_cell.angle_alpha   90.00
_cell.angle_beta   90.00
_cell.angle_gamma   90.00
#
_symmetry.space_group_name_H-M   'P 1'
#
loop_
_entity.id
_entity.type
_entity.pdbx_description
1 polymer ?
#
loop_
_entity_poly.entity_id
_entity_poly.type
_entity_poly.pdbx_seq_one_letter_code
_entity_poly.pdbx_strand_id
1 'polypeptide(L)'
;MKKIVSLALTTVFALGAFTGCTGEQINSVALTDGTYRAEFVEFDTNGWKDYVEVTVVEGQLDQVVFDSVDKKGNLKSEDASYKAEMEQMVGTYPAKYNKDLINQFLESGKITAVDIVAGATESTGNFKTLIIEAMENATTGNTEVEIVENIK
;
A
#
# COMPACT_ATOMS: atom_id res chain seq x y z
N MET A 1 -1.50 68.60 -11.74
CA MET A 1 -0.23 67.89 -11.86
C MET A 1 0.09 67.26 -10.50
N LYS A 2 -0.26 65.99 -10.34
CA LYS A 2 0.06 65.25 -9.10
C LYS A 2 0.84 63.99 -9.51
N LYS A 3 2.13 63.91 -9.14
CA LYS A 3 3.02 62.81 -9.38
C LYS A 3 2.74 61.74 -8.37
N ILE A 4 2.40 60.52 -8.81
CA ILE A 4 2.26 59.35 -7.97
C ILE A 4 3.61 58.62 -8.01
N VAL A 5 4.25 58.54 -6.85
CA VAL A 5 5.50 57.77 -6.63
C VAL A 5 5.09 56.34 -6.31
N SER A 6 5.45 55.41 -7.19
CA SER A 6 5.25 53.98 -6.99
C SER A 6 6.40 53.42 -6.18
N LEU A 7 6.10 52.92 -4.96
CA LEU A 7 7.07 52.25 -4.10
C LEU A 7 7.09 50.77 -4.41
N ALA A 8 8.17 50.30 -5.03
CA ALA A 8 8.40 48.88 -5.31
C ALA A 8 8.92 48.19 -4.02
N LEU A 9 8.10 47.28 -3.49
CA LEU A 9 8.49 46.43 -2.36
C LEU A 9 9.13 45.15 -2.89
N THR A 10 10.48 45.08 -2.79
CA THR A 10 11.28 43.92 -3.15
C THR A 10 11.25 42.92 -1.99
N THR A 11 10.48 41.85 -2.14
CA THR A 11 10.55 40.69 -1.21
C THR A 11 11.69 39.80 -1.62
N VAL A 12 12.72 39.73 -0.78
CA VAL A 12 13.85 38.78 -0.87
C VAL A 12 13.35 37.40 -0.43
N PHE A 13 13.26 36.49 -1.36
CA PHE A 13 13.01 35.06 -1.07
C PHE A 13 14.34 34.43 -0.67
N ALA A 14 14.48 34.08 0.62
CA ALA A 14 15.62 33.30 1.10
C ALA A 14 15.44 31.84 0.64
N LEU A 15 16.29 31.38 -0.29
CA LEU A 15 16.45 29.97 -0.60
C LEU A 15 17.08 29.25 0.59
N GLY A 16 16.29 28.61 1.39
CA GLY A 16 16.74 27.60 2.35
C GLY A 16 17.04 26.29 1.63
N ALA A 17 18.33 26.00 1.41
CA ALA A 17 18.77 24.70 0.95
C ALA A 17 18.57 23.67 2.08
N PHE A 18 17.52 22.87 2.00
CA PHE A 18 17.40 21.66 2.81
C PHE A 18 18.11 20.51 2.10
N THR A 19 19.36 20.27 2.47
CA THR A 19 20.04 19.00 2.24
C THR A 19 19.65 18.08 3.38
N GLY A 20 18.73 17.15 3.17
CA GLY A 20 18.30 16.19 4.16
C GLY A 20 17.87 14.89 3.50
N CYS A 21 18.70 13.88 3.67
CA CYS A 21 18.50 12.43 3.61
C CYS A 21 17.25 11.89 2.86
N THR A 22 17.55 11.23 1.75
CA THR A 22 16.65 10.40 0.96
C THR A 22 16.15 9.18 1.74
N GLY A 23 15.05 9.34 2.45
CA GLY A 23 14.15 8.25 2.78
C GLY A 23 12.88 8.51 1.99
N GLU A 24 12.62 7.74 0.96
CA GLU A 24 11.39 7.87 0.19
C GLU A 24 10.20 7.67 1.11
N GLN A 25 9.59 8.76 1.49
CA GLN A 25 8.31 8.75 2.19
C GLN A 25 7.22 8.78 1.12
N ILE A 26 6.42 7.72 1.06
CA ILE A 26 5.23 7.65 0.20
C ILE A 26 4.27 8.81 0.49
N ASN A 27 4.33 9.40 1.70
CA ASN A 27 3.55 10.57 2.12
C ASN A 27 3.91 11.90 1.42
N SER A 28 4.91 11.93 0.53
CA SER A 28 5.28 13.13 -0.24
C SER A 28 4.74 13.14 -1.67
N VAL A 29 4.14 12.04 -2.11
CA VAL A 29 3.55 11.92 -3.44
C VAL A 29 2.06 12.22 -3.34
N ALA A 30 1.54 13.12 -4.19
CA ALA A 30 0.11 13.39 -4.27
C ALA A 30 -0.60 12.13 -4.78
N LEU A 31 -1.59 11.66 -4.02
CA LEU A 31 -2.44 10.56 -4.42
C LEU A 31 -3.71 11.09 -5.08
N THR A 32 -4.23 10.36 -6.03
CA THR A 32 -5.50 10.67 -6.71
C THR A 32 -6.63 9.89 -6.03
N ASP A 33 -7.76 10.54 -5.79
CA ASP A 33 -8.94 9.90 -5.19
C ASP A 33 -9.43 8.74 -6.05
N GLY A 34 -9.73 7.61 -5.42
CA GLY A 34 -10.16 6.40 -6.10
C GLY A 34 -9.86 5.14 -5.31
N THR A 35 -10.22 4.00 -5.91
CA THR A 35 -9.88 2.67 -5.41
C THR A 35 -8.99 1.98 -6.43
N TYR A 36 -7.87 1.46 -5.97
CA TYR A 36 -6.80 0.90 -6.79
C TYR A 36 -6.47 -0.50 -6.32
N ARG A 37 -6.47 -1.45 -7.25
CA ARG A 37 -6.26 -2.87 -6.97
C ARG A 37 -5.07 -3.41 -7.75
N ALA A 38 -4.24 -4.16 -7.05
CA ALA A 38 -3.20 -5.01 -7.63
C ALA A 38 -3.43 -6.46 -7.20
N GLU A 39 -3.28 -7.42 -8.10
CA GLU A 39 -3.42 -8.84 -7.80
C GLU A 39 -2.45 -9.68 -8.62
N PHE A 40 -2.09 -10.84 -8.10
CA PHE A 40 -1.28 -11.79 -8.88
C PHE A 40 -2.05 -12.38 -10.04
N VAL A 41 -1.32 -12.73 -11.12
CA VAL A 41 -1.91 -13.35 -12.32
C VAL A 41 -2.41 -14.76 -12.03
N GLU A 42 -1.67 -15.56 -11.24
CA GLU A 42 -1.95 -16.97 -11.00
C GLU A 42 -2.37 -17.26 -9.56
N PHE A 43 -3.08 -18.34 -9.37
CA PHE A 43 -3.33 -18.93 -8.06
C PHE A 43 -2.08 -19.68 -7.57
N ASP A 44 -1.83 -19.62 -6.27
CA ASP A 44 -0.78 -20.42 -5.64
C ASP A 44 -1.10 -21.93 -5.68
N THR A 45 -0.17 -22.75 -5.21
CA THR A 45 -0.32 -24.21 -5.16
C THR A 45 -1.45 -24.69 -4.27
N ASN A 46 -1.92 -23.83 -3.36
CA ASN A 46 -3.04 -24.11 -2.45
C ASN A 46 -4.38 -23.58 -3.00
N GLY A 47 -4.36 -22.96 -4.18
CA GLY A 47 -5.56 -22.46 -4.87
C GLY A 47 -5.98 -21.06 -4.46
N TRP A 48 -5.08 -20.25 -3.86
CA TRP A 48 -5.32 -18.88 -3.45
C TRP A 48 -4.59 -17.88 -4.37
N LYS A 49 -5.22 -16.73 -4.60
CA LYS A 49 -4.63 -15.62 -5.35
C LYS A 49 -4.69 -14.36 -4.47
N ASP A 50 -3.52 -13.82 -4.14
CA ASP A 50 -3.39 -12.65 -3.30
C ASP A 50 -3.71 -11.37 -4.06
N TYR A 51 -4.31 -10.41 -3.38
CA TYR A 51 -4.57 -9.06 -3.88
C TYR A 51 -4.41 -8.01 -2.78
N VAL A 52 -4.10 -6.81 -3.22
CA VAL A 52 -4.17 -5.59 -2.41
C VAL A 52 -5.15 -4.62 -3.07
N GLU A 53 -5.93 -3.94 -2.26
CA GLU A 53 -6.77 -2.83 -2.68
C GLU A 53 -6.53 -1.64 -1.76
N VAL A 54 -6.30 -0.46 -2.34
CA VAL A 54 -6.13 0.79 -1.61
C VAL A 54 -7.23 1.76 -2.01
N THR A 55 -7.79 2.46 -1.04
CA THR A 55 -8.76 3.53 -1.28
C THR A 55 -8.15 4.86 -0.84
N VAL A 56 -8.21 5.84 -1.74
CA VAL A 56 -7.74 7.22 -1.51
C VAL A 56 -8.94 8.16 -1.47
N VAL A 57 -8.99 8.99 -0.45
CA VAL A 57 -10.02 10.01 -0.26
C VAL A 57 -9.34 11.33 0.13
N GLU A 58 -9.72 12.41 -0.54
CA GLU A 58 -9.14 13.75 -0.33
C GLU A 58 -7.60 13.77 -0.44
N GLY A 59 -7.05 12.97 -1.38
CA GLY A 59 -5.61 12.84 -1.60
C GLY A 59 -4.85 12.09 -0.52
N GLN A 60 -5.54 11.40 0.38
CA GLN A 60 -4.95 10.63 1.48
C GLN A 60 -5.39 9.17 1.42
N LEU A 61 -4.49 8.28 1.84
CA LEU A 61 -4.79 6.85 1.98
C LEU A 61 -5.82 6.65 3.11
N ASP A 62 -7.03 6.22 2.75
CA ASP A 62 -8.14 6.00 3.67
C ASP A 62 -8.23 4.54 4.12
N GLN A 63 -8.10 3.60 3.18
CA GLN A 63 -8.23 2.17 3.47
C GLN A 63 -7.21 1.35 2.70
N VAL A 64 -6.72 0.29 3.33
CA VAL A 64 -5.93 -0.78 2.71
C VAL A 64 -6.59 -2.12 3.02
N VAL A 65 -6.77 -2.93 2.00
CA VAL A 65 -7.20 -4.33 2.10
C VAL A 65 -6.09 -5.21 1.54
N PHE A 66 -5.76 -6.27 2.23
CA PHE A 66 -4.93 -7.36 1.75
C PHE A 66 -5.60 -8.68 2.09
N ASP A 67 -5.84 -9.51 1.09
CA ASP A 67 -6.41 -10.84 1.27
C ASP A 67 -6.07 -11.74 0.07
N SER A 68 -6.55 -12.97 0.11
CA SER A 68 -6.48 -13.91 -1.01
C SER A 68 -7.87 -14.42 -1.34
N VAL A 69 -8.10 -14.71 -2.61
CA VAL A 69 -9.36 -15.31 -3.08
C VAL A 69 -9.10 -16.68 -3.71
N ASP A 70 -10.06 -17.60 -3.53
CA ASP A 70 -10.10 -18.84 -4.31
C ASP A 70 -10.79 -18.62 -5.67
N LYS A 71 -10.84 -19.67 -6.52
CA LYS A 71 -11.50 -19.62 -7.84
C LYS A 71 -13.01 -19.38 -7.79
N LYS A 72 -13.63 -19.44 -6.59
CA LYS A 72 -15.06 -19.18 -6.37
C LYS A 72 -15.30 -17.80 -5.79
N GLY A 73 -14.23 -17.06 -5.45
CA GLY A 73 -14.28 -15.74 -4.83
C GLY A 73 -14.41 -15.77 -3.29
N ASN A 74 -14.22 -16.93 -2.65
CA ASN A 74 -14.18 -16.99 -1.19
C ASN A 74 -12.87 -16.38 -0.68
N LEU A 75 -12.94 -15.67 0.44
CA LEU A 75 -11.78 -15.05 1.08
C LEU A 75 -11.02 -16.06 1.95
N LYS A 76 -9.69 -16.08 1.83
CA LYS A 76 -8.80 -16.93 2.65
C LYS A 76 -8.88 -16.55 4.13
N SER A 77 -9.04 -15.28 4.43
CA SER A 77 -9.19 -14.79 5.80
C SER A 77 -10.45 -15.28 6.49
N GLU A 78 -11.47 -15.70 5.73
CA GLU A 78 -12.75 -16.21 6.21
C GLU A 78 -12.81 -17.74 6.27
N ASP A 79 -11.79 -18.43 5.72
CA ASP A 79 -11.74 -19.90 5.73
C ASP A 79 -11.38 -20.43 7.12
N ALA A 80 -12.38 -20.97 7.80
CA ALA A 80 -12.24 -21.48 9.16
C ALA A 80 -11.34 -22.72 9.26
N SER A 81 -11.28 -23.57 8.23
CA SER A 81 -10.43 -24.75 8.19
C SER A 81 -8.97 -24.35 7.99
N TYR A 82 -8.71 -23.45 7.04
CA TYR A 82 -7.38 -22.92 6.80
C TYR A 82 -6.84 -22.19 8.04
N LYS A 83 -7.70 -21.39 8.70
CA LYS A 83 -7.36 -20.74 9.97
C LYS A 83 -6.91 -21.74 11.02
N ALA A 84 -7.70 -22.79 11.27
CA ALA A 84 -7.42 -23.76 12.32
C ALA A 84 -6.09 -24.50 12.07
N GLU A 85 -5.82 -24.89 10.82
CA GLU A 85 -4.56 -25.53 10.43
C GLU A 85 -3.36 -24.60 10.60
N MET A 86 -3.43 -23.38 10.12
CA MET A 86 -2.35 -22.40 10.22
C MET A 86 -2.06 -22.03 11.69
N GLU A 87 -3.09 -21.79 12.48
CA GLU A 87 -2.94 -21.41 13.89
C GLU A 87 -2.25 -22.52 14.68
N GLN A 88 -2.59 -23.79 14.41
CA GLN A 88 -1.94 -24.95 15.02
C GLN A 88 -0.49 -25.14 14.57
N MET A 89 -0.20 -24.92 13.29
CA MET A 89 1.13 -25.19 12.71
C MET A 89 2.14 -24.09 12.99
N VAL A 90 1.73 -22.82 12.88
CA VAL A 90 2.64 -21.66 12.89
C VAL A 90 2.22 -20.51 13.81
N GLY A 91 1.11 -20.64 14.53
CA GLY A 91 0.66 -19.67 15.53
C GLY A 91 0.06 -18.39 14.95
N THR A 92 -0.16 -18.33 13.64
CA THR A 92 -0.82 -17.22 12.95
C THR A 92 -1.80 -17.73 11.89
N TYR A 93 -2.63 -16.86 11.34
CA TYR A 93 -3.63 -17.19 10.33
C TYR A 93 -3.97 -15.96 9.47
N PRO A 94 -4.61 -16.13 8.28
CA PRO A 94 -4.79 -15.06 7.31
C PRO A 94 -5.36 -13.75 7.88
N ALA A 95 -6.52 -13.80 8.53
CA ALA A 95 -7.13 -12.58 9.08
C ALA A 95 -6.24 -11.84 10.10
N LYS A 96 -5.37 -12.57 10.80
CA LYS A 96 -4.44 -11.97 11.77
C LYS A 96 -3.24 -11.34 11.08
N TYR A 97 -2.53 -12.09 10.24
CA TYR A 97 -1.32 -11.55 9.62
C TYR A 97 -1.65 -10.47 8.57
N ASN A 98 -2.78 -10.55 7.88
CA ASN A 98 -3.22 -9.48 6.98
C ASN A 98 -3.36 -8.16 7.74
N LYS A 99 -4.04 -8.20 8.90
CA LYS A 99 -4.20 -7.03 9.76
C LYS A 99 -2.86 -6.50 10.28
N ASP A 100 -1.96 -7.40 10.70
CA ASP A 100 -0.64 -7.02 11.22
C ASP A 100 0.19 -6.30 10.14
N LEU A 101 0.19 -6.81 8.90
CA LEU A 101 0.89 -6.21 7.75
C LEU A 101 0.33 -4.83 7.39
N ILE A 102 -1.00 -4.73 7.29
CA ILE A 102 -1.69 -3.47 6.99
C ILE A 102 -1.38 -2.42 8.06
N ASN A 103 -1.45 -2.78 9.34
CA ASN A 103 -1.16 -1.86 10.44
C ASN A 103 0.27 -1.35 10.40
N GLN A 104 1.28 -2.21 10.21
CA GLN A 104 2.67 -1.81 10.08
C GLN A 104 2.87 -0.80 8.93
N PHE A 105 2.22 -1.03 7.80
CA PHE A 105 2.27 -0.13 6.65
C PHE A 105 1.62 1.22 6.97
N LEU A 106 0.41 1.23 7.53
CA LEU A 106 -0.31 2.46 7.86
C LEU A 106 0.39 3.29 8.94
N GLU A 107 0.99 2.63 9.95
CA GLU A 107 1.72 3.31 11.03
C GLU A 107 3.02 3.95 10.54
N SER A 108 3.74 3.29 9.66
CA SER A 108 5.03 3.76 9.18
C SER A 108 4.95 4.64 7.94
N GLY A 109 3.93 4.46 7.10
CA GLY A 109 3.83 5.04 5.77
C GLY A 109 4.91 4.56 4.80
N LYS A 110 5.61 3.45 5.11
CA LYS A 110 6.76 2.95 4.34
C LYS A 110 6.71 1.44 4.20
N ILE A 111 6.77 0.96 2.98
CA ILE A 111 6.82 -0.49 2.72
C ILE A 111 8.10 -1.14 3.28
N THR A 112 9.20 -0.40 3.31
CA THR A 112 10.49 -0.88 3.85
C THR A 112 10.47 -1.08 5.37
N ALA A 113 9.52 -0.48 6.07
CA ALA A 113 9.36 -0.62 7.51
C ALA A 113 8.37 -1.74 7.91
N VAL A 114 7.77 -2.42 6.92
CA VAL A 114 6.94 -3.60 7.19
C VAL A 114 7.84 -4.80 7.43
N ASP A 115 7.84 -5.31 8.66
CA ASP A 115 8.60 -6.49 9.05
C ASP A 115 7.89 -7.79 8.66
N ILE A 116 8.67 -8.87 8.57
CA ILE A 116 8.14 -10.19 8.30
C ILE A 116 7.28 -10.66 9.49
N VAL A 117 6.04 -11.04 9.21
CA VAL A 117 5.19 -11.70 10.20
C VAL A 117 5.58 -13.17 10.29
N ALA A 118 5.96 -13.63 11.49
CA ALA A 118 6.35 -15.02 11.73
C ALA A 118 5.21 -15.98 11.32
N GLY A 119 5.54 -16.99 10.52
CA GLY A 119 4.56 -17.94 9.96
C GLY A 119 3.80 -17.43 8.73
N ALA A 120 4.09 -16.19 8.25
CA ALA A 120 3.48 -15.59 7.07
C ALA A 120 4.53 -14.91 6.15
N THR A 121 5.70 -15.51 6.00
CA THR A 121 6.82 -14.93 5.23
C THR A 121 6.46 -14.68 3.78
N GLU A 122 5.83 -15.64 3.11
CA GLU A 122 5.38 -15.52 1.73
C GLU A 122 4.32 -14.42 1.60
N SER A 123 3.29 -14.44 2.45
CA SER A 123 2.25 -13.40 2.47
C SER A 123 2.82 -12.01 2.74
N THR A 124 3.88 -11.90 3.58
CA THR A 124 4.57 -10.62 3.78
C THR A 124 5.23 -10.13 2.50
N GLY A 125 5.91 -11.02 1.77
CA GLY A 125 6.51 -10.69 0.45
C GLY A 125 5.47 -10.27 -0.57
N ASN A 126 4.39 -11.03 -0.66
CA ASN A 126 3.26 -10.78 -1.56
C ASN A 126 2.58 -9.44 -1.26
N PHE A 127 2.31 -9.15 0.01
CA PHE A 127 1.79 -7.84 0.44
C PHE A 127 2.69 -6.70 -0.01
N LYS A 128 4.01 -6.81 0.22
CA LYS A 128 4.96 -5.77 -0.16
C LYS A 128 4.99 -5.50 -1.66
N THR A 129 4.92 -6.55 -2.46
CA THR A 129 4.89 -6.42 -3.92
C THR A 129 3.60 -5.74 -4.38
N LEU A 130 2.45 -6.25 -3.95
CA LEU A 130 1.15 -5.76 -4.42
C LEU A 130 0.83 -4.35 -3.93
N ILE A 131 1.24 -3.98 -2.71
CA ILE A 131 0.97 -2.63 -2.20
C ILE A 131 1.76 -1.55 -2.96
N ILE A 132 2.97 -1.87 -3.46
CA ILE A 132 3.74 -0.96 -4.30
C ILE A 132 2.98 -0.64 -5.57
N GLU A 133 2.51 -1.65 -6.27
CA GLU A 133 1.79 -1.50 -7.54
C GLU A 133 0.46 -0.75 -7.36
N ALA A 134 -0.31 -1.10 -6.32
CA ALA A 134 -1.55 -0.40 -6.01
C ALA A 134 -1.31 1.08 -5.66
N MET A 135 -0.24 1.39 -4.92
CA MET A 135 0.13 2.76 -4.58
C MET A 135 0.67 3.53 -5.79
N GLU A 136 1.40 2.90 -6.71
CA GLU A 136 1.82 3.52 -7.96
C GLU A 136 0.61 3.91 -8.81
N ASN A 137 -0.36 3.03 -8.94
CA ASN A 137 -1.63 3.33 -9.61
C ASN A 137 -2.38 4.49 -8.93
N ALA A 138 -2.35 4.58 -7.60
CA ALA A 138 -2.94 5.69 -6.86
C ALA A 138 -2.24 7.04 -7.16
N THR A 139 -0.94 7.05 -7.45
CA THR A 139 -0.23 8.28 -7.85
C THR A 139 -0.56 8.73 -9.25
N THR A 140 -0.79 7.80 -10.16
CA THR A 140 -1.12 8.07 -11.57
C THR A 140 -2.61 8.24 -11.83
N GLY A 141 -3.46 7.83 -10.89
CA GLY A 141 -4.93 7.80 -11.05
C GLY A 141 -5.42 6.67 -11.96
N ASN A 142 -4.60 5.65 -12.21
CA ASN A 142 -4.98 4.48 -13.01
C ASN A 142 -5.83 3.52 -12.17
N THR A 143 -7.14 3.45 -12.44
CA THR A 143 -8.09 2.58 -11.73
C THR A 143 -8.25 1.19 -12.36
N GLU A 144 -7.51 0.86 -13.42
CA GLU A 144 -7.46 -0.50 -13.94
C GLU A 144 -6.77 -1.42 -12.93
N VAL A 145 -7.23 -2.68 -12.86
CA VAL A 145 -6.60 -3.67 -11.97
C VAL A 145 -5.19 -3.99 -12.50
N GLU A 146 -4.20 -3.78 -11.63
CA GLU A 146 -2.82 -4.15 -11.96
C GLU A 146 -2.62 -5.65 -11.78
N ILE A 147 -2.20 -6.32 -12.84
CA ILE A 147 -1.93 -7.76 -12.86
C ILE A 147 -0.42 -7.99 -12.72
N VAL A 148 -0.03 -8.56 -11.61
CA VAL A 148 1.38 -8.75 -11.23
C VAL A 148 1.80 -10.20 -11.43
N GLU A 149 2.96 -10.41 -12.02
CA GLU A 149 3.52 -11.77 -12.16
C GLU A 149 3.88 -12.36 -10.79
N ASN A 150 3.56 -13.63 -10.57
CA ASN A 150 3.88 -14.30 -9.32
C ASN A 150 5.40 -14.36 -9.10
N ILE A 151 5.84 -14.03 -7.90
CA ILE A 151 7.24 -14.16 -7.51
C ILE A 151 7.53 -15.67 -7.33
N LYS A 152 8.55 -16.18 -8.01
CA LYS A 152 8.99 -17.58 -7.91
C LYS A 152 10.14 -17.72 -6.93
#